data_598dff712fbde5c0272b6a26b9f141da
#
_entry.id   598dff712fbde5c0272b6a26b9f141da
#
_cell.length_a   1.000
_cell.length_b   1.000
_cell.length_c   1.000
_cell.angle_alpha   90.00
_cell.angle_beta   90.00
_cell.angle_gamma   90.00
#
_symmetry.space_group_name_H-M   'P 1'
#
loop_
_entity.id
_entity.type
_entity.pdbx_description
1 polymer ?
#
loop_
_entity_poly.entity_id
_entity_poly.type
_entity_poly.pdbx_seq_one_letter_code
_entity_poly.pdbx_strand_id
1 'polypeptide(L)'
;SKLQLGEALTLAVIPQSPARRAPDRDDSQALQTARAALFQKWVRRHPSAQHDADLIKLKLSLRSPHELPFRAPHLVDSLLTGKPSGTHVETTIDLPVQSIIERQIHSYIERQKRIGIENAAAMLVDTRDMSVRAVVGSAGYFRESILGQVNGTLAKRSPGSTLKPFIYGLAIDQGVLHPQTMLKDSQLSFGAYSPENFDGKFAGPLSAQEALVRSRNVPALWVASKLSNPTLYDFLKTSGVSRLKSESHYGLALVLGGAEVTMEELAMLYAVLPGGGLLRPLRYQKTDPQTAGVRVLSAEASFVTLEMLKENP
;
A
#
# COMPACT_ATOMS: atom_id res chain seq x y z
N SER A 1 -16.65 -13.17 20.98
CA SER A 1 -17.55 -13.00 22.13
C SER A 1 -18.86 -13.72 21.84
N LYS A 2 -19.43 -14.41 22.86
CA LYS A 2 -20.75 -15.02 22.73
C LYS A 2 -21.80 -13.93 22.90
N LEU A 3 -22.81 -13.89 22.02
CA LEU A 3 -23.94 -12.98 22.13
C LEU A 3 -24.69 -13.22 23.44
N GLN A 4 -25.05 -12.15 24.12
CA GLN A 4 -25.97 -12.21 25.25
C GLN A 4 -27.41 -12.42 24.77
N LEU A 5 -28.30 -12.94 25.62
CA LEU A 5 -29.68 -13.23 25.23
C LEU A 5 -30.41 -12.00 24.66
N GLY A 6 -30.22 -10.83 25.24
CA GLY A 6 -30.82 -9.59 24.75
C GLY A 6 -30.35 -9.19 23.33
N GLU A 7 -29.07 -9.42 23.03
CA GLU A 7 -28.48 -9.16 21.68
C GLU A 7 -29.01 -10.17 20.68
N ALA A 8 -29.05 -11.45 21.04
CA ALA A 8 -29.57 -12.52 20.19
C ALA A 8 -31.06 -12.30 19.83
N LEU A 9 -31.90 -11.93 20.79
CA LEU A 9 -33.31 -11.60 20.56
C LEU A 9 -33.48 -10.37 19.66
N THR A 10 -32.62 -9.38 19.81
CA THR A 10 -32.61 -8.19 18.94
C THR A 10 -32.32 -8.57 17.48
N LEU A 11 -31.24 -9.30 17.25
CA LEU A 11 -30.86 -9.75 15.91
C LEU A 11 -31.96 -10.63 15.27
N ALA A 12 -32.66 -11.45 16.06
CA ALA A 12 -33.73 -12.33 15.58
C ALA A 12 -34.99 -11.56 15.12
N VAL A 13 -35.28 -10.35 15.67
CA VAL A 13 -36.49 -9.59 15.30
C VAL A 13 -36.30 -8.54 14.23
N ILE A 14 -35.04 -8.07 13.98
CA ILE A 14 -34.74 -7.06 12.97
C ILE A 14 -35.14 -7.51 11.55
N PRO A 15 -34.84 -8.72 11.07
CA PRO A 15 -35.11 -9.11 9.68
C PRO A 15 -36.59 -9.06 9.28
N GLN A 16 -37.51 -9.15 10.22
CA GLN A 16 -38.97 -9.11 9.93
C GLN A 16 -39.46 -7.70 9.53
N SER A 17 -38.79 -6.64 9.97
CA SER A 17 -39.12 -5.27 9.63
C SER A 17 -37.91 -4.34 9.84
N PRO A 18 -36.88 -4.44 8.99
CA PRO A 18 -35.60 -3.76 9.22
C PRO A 18 -35.74 -2.24 9.40
N ALA A 19 -36.53 -1.58 8.55
CA ALA A 19 -36.72 -0.13 8.60
C ALA A 19 -37.41 0.38 9.88
N ARG A 20 -38.31 -0.42 10.47
CA ARG A 20 -39.04 -0.05 11.70
C ARG A 20 -38.34 -0.48 12.97
N ARG A 21 -37.47 -1.49 12.86
CA ARG A 21 -36.73 -2.11 13.98
C ARG A 21 -35.23 -1.83 13.89
N ALA A 22 -34.87 -0.77 13.18
CA ALA A 22 -33.48 -0.34 13.06
C ALA A 22 -32.97 0.03 14.48
N PRO A 23 -31.88 -0.59 14.94
CA PRO A 23 -31.42 -0.42 16.31
C PRO A 23 -30.67 0.90 16.54
N ASP A 24 -30.32 1.61 15.49
CA ASP A 24 -29.66 2.93 15.47
C ASP A 24 -30.64 4.10 15.66
N ARG A 25 -31.95 3.83 15.60
CA ARG A 25 -32.97 4.85 15.92
C ARG A 25 -33.20 4.87 17.42
N ASP A 26 -32.89 5.99 18.02
CA ASP A 26 -33.23 6.23 19.42
C ASP A 26 -34.73 5.94 19.67
N ASP A 27 -35.03 5.05 20.61
CA ASP A 27 -36.38 4.63 20.99
C ASP A 27 -37.26 4.03 19.88
N SER A 28 -36.76 3.03 19.15
CA SER A 28 -37.64 2.22 18.31
C SER A 28 -38.59 1.39 19.17
N GLN A 29 -39.77 1.96 19.49
CA GLN A 29 -40.87 1.27 20.21
C GLN A 29 -41.18 -0.09 19.54
N ALA A 30 -41.10 -0.13 18.20
CA ALA A 30 -41.32 -1.35 17.43
C ALA A 30 -40.29 -2.44 17.71
N LEU A 31 -39.02 -2.05 17.91
CA LEU A 31 -37.95 -2.99 18.28
C LEU A 31 -38.14 -3.52 19.68
N GLN A 32 -38.44 -2.66 20.65
CA GLN A 32 -38.64 -3.03 22.03
C GLN A 32 -39.86 -3.96 22.17
N THR A 33 -40.97 -3.64 21.52
CA THR A 33 -42.19 -4.48 21.53
C THR A 33 -41.90 -5.85 20.91
N ALA A 34 -41.20 -5.90 19.80
CA ALA A 34 -40.87 -7.17 19.15
C ALA A 34 -39.90 -8.03 19.98
N ARG A 35 -38.91 -7.43 20.65
CA ARG A 35 -38.00 -8.11 21.59
C ARG A 35 -38.75 -8.68 22.77
N ALA A 36 -39.63 -7.90 23.41
CA ALA A 36 -40.43 -8.33 24.54
C ALA A 36 -41.34 -9.51 24.17
N ALA A 37 -42.04 -9.42 23.03
CA ALA A 37 -42.88 -10.50 22.54
C ALA A 37 -42.08 -11.80 22.25
N LEU A 38 -40.89 -11.70 21.67
CA LEU A 38 -40.03 -12.86 21.42
C LEU A 38 -39.49 -13.43 22.74
N PHE A 39 -39.12 -12.57 23.70
CA PHE A 39 -38.67 -12.99 24.99
C PHE A 39 -39.75 -13.81 25.74
N GLN A 40 -41.01 -13.38 25.73
CA GLN A 40 -42.12 -14.13 26.34
C GLN A 40 -42.28 -15.51 25.70
N LYS A 41 -42.10 -15.64 24.38
CA LYS A 41 -42.10 -16.94 23.71
C LYS A 41 -40.88 -17.80 24.12
N TRP A 42 -39.72 -17.16 24.30
CA TRP A 42 -38.52 -17.85 24.77
C TRP A 42 -38.66 -18.42 26.18
N VAL A 43 -39.12 -17.59 27.12
CA VAL A 43 -39.32 -18.01 28.53
C VAL A 43 -40.29 -19.21 28.67
N ARG A 44 -41.36 -19.25 27.83
CA ARG A 44 -42.26 -20.41 27.82
C ARG A 44 -41.54 -21.73 27.54
N ARG A 45 -40.46 -21.71 26.75
CA ARG A 45 -39.65 -22.89 26.41
C ARG A 45 -38.44 -23.07 27.33
N HIS A 46 -38.03 -22.00 28.00
CA HIS A 46 -36.85 -21.95 28.86
C HIS A 46 -37.19 -21.18 30.15
N PRO A 47 -37.91 -21.80 31.10
CA PRO A 47 -38.40 -21.10 32.30
C PRO A 47 -37.28 -20.47 33.15
N SER A 48 -36.09 -21.04 33.15
CA SER A 48 -34.91 -20.46 33.83
C SER A 48 -34.49 -19.09 33.30
N ALA A 49 -34.83 -18.76 32.06
CA ALA A 49 -34.53 -17.45 31.47
C ALA A 49 -35.41 -16.31 32.02
N GLN A 50 -36.36 -16.58 32.88
CA GLN A 50 -37.18 -15.54 33.54
C GLN A 50 -36.34 -14.56 34.36
N HIS A 51 -35.22 -14.98 34.91
CA HIS A 51 -34.28 -14.13 35.64
C HIS A 51 -33.61 -13.05 34.74
N ASP A 52 -33.63 -13.24 33.40
CA ASP A 52 -33.04 -12.30 32.44
C ASP A 52 -34.03 -11.20 32.01
N ALA A 53 -35.23 -11.15 32.59
CA ALA A 53 -36.29 -10.19 32.20
C ALA A 53 -35.86 -8.73 32.31
N ASP A 54 -35.04 -8.40 33.28
CA ASP A 54 -34.53 -7.03 33.44
C ASP A 54 -33.39 -6.69 32.45
N LEU A 55 -32.63 -7.70 32.04
CA LEU A 55 -31.57 -7.52 31.01
C LEU A 55 -32.17 -7.14 29.65
N ILE A 56 -33.39 -7.61 29.33
CA ILE A 56 -34.09 -7.28 28.09
C ILE A 56 -34.54 -5.83 28.05
N LYS A 57 -34.78 -5.19 29.20
CA LYS A 57 -35.15 -3.77 29.31
C LYS A 57 -33.93 -2.84 29.12
N LEU A 58 -32.71 -3.35 29.29
CA LEU A 58 -31.51 -2.55 29.15
C LEU A 58 -31.37 -2.03 27.70
N LYS A 59 -31.03 -0.76 27.60
CA LYS A 59 -30.70 -0.13 26.31
C LYS A 59 -29.50 -0.86 25.72
N LEU A 60 -29.59 -1.26 24.46
CA LEU A 60 -28.47 -1.90 23.77
C LEU A 60 -27.36 -0.85 23.56
N SER A 61 -26.16 -1.19 23.97
CA SER A 61 -24.99 -0.41 23.63
C SER A 61 -24.58 -0.76 22.19
N LEU A 62 -25.14 -0.03 21.25
CA LEU A 62 -24.75 -0.17 19.84
C LEU A 62 -23.47 0.63 19.62
N ARG A 63 -22.50 -0.03 19.02
CA ARG A 63 -21.33 0.65 18.51
C ARG A 63 -21.54 0.89 17.00
N SER A 64 -21.40 2.13 16.59
CA SER A 64 -21.31 2.42 15.17
C SER A 64 -20.15 1.64 14.55
N PRO A 65 -20.24 1.15 13.31
CA PRO A 65 -19.11 0.61 12.60
C PRO A 65 -17.90 1.56 12.61
N HIS A 66 -18.16 2.89 12.68
CA HIS A 66 -17.13 3.92 12.81
C HIS A 66 -16.47 3.99 14.21
N GLU A 67 -17.10 3.43 15.23
CA GLU A 67 -16.58 3.35 16.62
C GLU A 67 -15.78 2.06 16.87
N LEU A 68 -15.93 1.06 16.02
CA LEU A 68 -15.07 -0.11 16.06
C LEU A 68 -13.64 0.31 15.69
N PRO A 69 -12.61 -0.28 16.32
CA PRO A 69 -11.24 -0.03 15.95
C PRO A 69 -11.01 -0.58 14.53
N PHE A 70 -11.35 0.23 13.52
CA PHE A 70 -11.26 -0.11 12.12
C PHE A 70 -9.88 0.37 11.63
N ARG A 71 -8.86 -0.47 11.82
CA ARG A 71 -7.48 -0.20 11.47
C ARG A 71 -7.06 -1.02 10.28
N ALA A 72 -6.28 -0.42 9.37
CA ALA A 72 -5.75 -1.04 8.16
C ALA A 72 -6.81 -1.84 7.36
N PRO A 73 -8.00 -1.25 7.05
CA PRO A 73 -9.12 -2.00 6.48
C PRO A 73 -8.78 -2.72 5.17
N HIS A 74 -8.01 -2.10 4.28
CA HIS A 74 -7.60 -2.70 3.03
C HIS A 74 -6.76 -3.98 3.23
N LEU A 75 -5.90 -4.00 4.26
CA LEU A 75 -5.15 -5.19 4.61
C LEU A 75 -6.07 -6.27 5.17
N VAL A 76 -7.00 -5.89 6.06
CA VAL A 76 -7.99 -6.82 6.62
C VAL A 76 -8.77 -7.49 5.50
N ASP A 77 -9.28 -6.72 4.54
CA ASP A 77 -9.98 -7.25 3.38
C ASP A 77 -9.10 -8.22 2.58
N SER A 78 -7.86 -7.81 2.25
CA SER A 78 -6.96 -8.67 1.47
C SER A 78 -6.61 -9.97 2.16
N LEU A 79 -6.46 -9.96 3.48
CA LEU A 79 -6.11 -11.14 4.28
C LEU A 79 -7.30 -12.05 4.57
N LEU A 80 -8.51 -11.51 4.68
CA LEU A 80 -9.70 -12.28 5.07
C LEU A 80 -10.60 -12.66 3.88
N THR A 81 -10.45 -12.04 2.72
CA THR A 81 -11.22 -12.40 1.54
C THR A 81 -11.06 -13.89 1.21
N GLY A 82 -12.18 -14.58 1.09
CA GLY A 82 -12.22 -16.02 0.80
C GLY A 82 -11.88 -16.94 1.98
N LYS A 83 -11.61 -16.41 3.17
CA LYS A 83 -11.36 -17.22 4.38
C LYS A 83 -12.67 -17.48 5.15
N PRO A 84 -12.77 -18.61 5.88
CA PRO A 84 -13.92 -18.91 6.74
C PRO A 84 -14.16 -17.83 7.79
N SER A 85 -15.42 -17.63 8.18
CA SER A 85 -15.78 -16.74 9.29
C SER A 85 -15.08 -17.19 10.58
N GLY A 86 -14.58 -16.22 11.35
CA GLY A 86 -13.84 -16.48 12.59
C GLY A 86 -12.36 -16.83 12.41
N THR A 87 -11.82 -16.75 11.17
CA THR A 87 -10.37 -16.90 10.94
C THR A 87 -9.62 -15.84 11.74
N HIS A 88 -8.63 -16.29 12.53
CA HIS A 88 -7.69 -15.42 13.24
C HIS A 88 -6.38 -15.33 12.47
N VAL A 89 -5.91 -14.11 12.22
CA VAL A 89 -4.66 -13.84 11.51
C VAL A 89 -3.83 -12.86 12.33
N GLU A 90 -2.63 -13.27 12.70
CA GLU A 90 -1.65 -12.37 13.32
C GLU A 90 -0.85 -11.65 12.26
N THR A 91 -0.97 -10.34 12.20
CA THR A 91 -0.29 -9.49 11.21
C THR A 91 1.00 -8.91 11.77
N THR A 92 1.83 -8.38 10.86
CA THR A 92 3.07 -7.65 11.18
C THR A 92 2.83 -6.16 11.44
N ILE A 93 1.57 -5.70 11.33
CA ILE A 93 1.20 -4.28 11.53
C ILE A 93 1.55 -3.83 12.95
N ASP A 94 2.19 -2.67 13.02
CA ASP A 94 2.43 -1.92 14.24
C ASP A 94 1.30 -0.90 14.41
N LEU A 95 0.38 -1.14 15.35
CA LEU A 95 -0.81 -0.30 15.51
C LEU A 95 -0.51 1.18 15.82
N PRO A 96 0.44 1.53 16.69
CA PRO A 96 0.91 2.89 16.86
C PRO A 96 1.35 3.55 15.54
N VAL A 97 2.20 2.87 14.78
CA VAL A 97 2.70 3.35 13.49
C VAL A 97 1.58 3.47 12.47
N GLN A 98 0.70 2.47 12.37
CA GLN A 98 -0.48 2.50 11.50
C GLN A 98 -1.34 3.74 11.80
N SER A 99 -1.60 4.01 13.08
CA SER A 99 -2.40 5.17 13.49
C SER A 99 -1.73 6.51 13.14
N ILE A 100 -0.40 6.57 13.19
CA ILE A 100 0.36 7.76 12.77
C ILE A 100 0.18 7.97 11.25
N ILE A 101 0.39 6.93 10.44
CA ILE A 101 0.30 7.04 8.98
C ILE A 101 -1.13 7.40 8.55
N GLU A 102 -2.16 6.77 9.11
CA GLU A 102 -3.57 7.11 8.84
C GLU A 102 -3.84 8.60 9.11
N ARG A 103 -3.41 9.11 10.28
CA ARG A 103 -3.56 10.52 10.63
C ARG A 103 -2.78 11.46 9.70
N GLN A 104 -1.55 11.08 9.30
CA GLN A 104 -0.74 11.89 8.39
C GLN A 104 -1.35 11.95 6.99
N ILE A 105 -1.85 10.84 6.47
CA ILE A 105 -2.56 10.81 5.18
C ILE A 105 -3.80 11.72 5.24
N HIS A 106 -4.61 11.58 6.29
CA HIS A 106 -5.79 12.44 6.45
C HIS A 106 -5.40 13.93 6.48
N SER A 107 -4.43 14.29 7.31
CA SER A 107 -3.95 15.68 7.42
C SER A 107 -3.35 16.20 6.11
N TYR A 108 -2.65 15.36 5.36
CA TYR A 108 -2.09 15.70 4.05
C TYR A 108 -3.21 16.03 3.07
N ILE A 109 -4.20 15.16 2.94
CA ILE A 109 -5.32 15.36 2.02
C ILE A 109 -6.09 16.64 2.34
N GLU A 110 -6.38 16.92 3.62
CA GLU A 110 -7.06 18.16 4.01
C GLU A 110 -6.28 19.41 3.58
N ARG A 111 -4.94 19.40 3.68
CA ARG A 111 -4.10 20.51 3.21
C ARG A 111 -4.06 20.64 1.70
N GLN A 112 -4.07 19.52 0.97
CA GLN A 112 -3.89 19.48 -0.48
C GLN A 112 -5.21 19.53 -1.27
N LYS A 113 -6.34 19.49 -0.59
CA LYS A 113 -7.67 19.48 -1.20
C LYS A 113 -7.89 20.67 -2.15
N ARG A 114 -7.31 21.83 -1.83
CA ARG A 114 -7.41 23.05 -2.66
C ARG A 114 -6.76 22.92 -4.04
N ILE A 115 -5.80 22.00 -4.21
CA ILE A 115 -5.15 21.72 -5.50
C ILE A 115 -5.67 20.44 -6.15
N GLY A 116 -6.81 19.91 -5.68
CA GLY A 116 -7.49 18.77 -6.28
C GLY A 116 -6.94 17.41 -5.88
N ILE A 117 -6.08 17.30 -4.84
CA ILE A 117 -5.65 16.01 -4.31
C ILE A 117 -6.65 15.56 -3.25
N GLU A 118 -7.43 14.51 -3.57
CA GLU A 118 -8.50 14.01 -2.71
C GLU A 118 -8.22 12.64 -2.11
N ASN A 119 -7.24 11.91 -2.64
CA ASN A 119 -6.89 10.57 -2.19
C ASN A 119 -5.38 10.37 -2.17
N ALA A 120 -4.92 9.50 -1.27
CA ALA A 120 -3.53 9.07 -1.19
C ALA A 120 -3.45 7.67 -0.54
N ALA A 121 -2.39 6.95 -0.88
CA ALA A 121 -2.03 5.69 -0.26
C ALA A 121 -0.61 5.78 0.32
N ALA A 122 -0.33 4.97 1.34
CA ALA A 122 1.00 4.88 1.93
C ALA A 122 1.27 3.47 2.47
N MET A 123 2.54 3.10 2.47
CA MET A 123 3.03 1.84 3.02
C MET A 123 4.34 2.09 3.77
N LEU A 124 4.51 1.43 4.90
CA LEU A 124 5.76 1.39 5.65
C LEU A 124 6.25 -0.04 5.80
N VAL A 125 7.48 -0.28 5.36
CA VAL A 125 8.13 -1.60 5.40
C VAL A 125 9.39 -1.52 6.23
N ASP A 126 9.57 -2.47 7.14
CA ASP A 126 10.85 -2.68 7.84
C ASP A 126 11.78 -3.48 6.93
N THR A 127 12.81 -2.85 6.40
CA THR A 127 13.72 -3.47 5.43
C THR A 127 14.62 -4.57 6.03
N ARG A 128 14.68 -4.69 7.36
CA ARG A 128 15.46 -5.73 8.04
C ARG A 128 14.84 -7.11 7.88
N ASP A 129 13.52 -7.19 8.00
CA ASP A 129 12.76 -8.45 7.97
C ASP A 129 11.60 -8.44 6.95
N MET A 130 11.48 -7.38 6.15
CA MET A 130 10.43 -7.16 5.14
C MET A 130 9.01 -7.10 5.70
N SER A 131 8.84 -6.90 7.01
CA SER A 131 7.52 -6.76 7.63
C SER A 131 6.85 -5.46 7.22
N VAL A 132 5.60 -5.56 6.76
CA VAL A 132 4.75 -4.39 6.54
C VAL A 132 4.25 -3.89 7.90
N ARG A 133 4.73 -2.74 8.34
CA ARG A 133 4.41 -2.14 9.64
C ARG A 133 3.17 -1.26 9.59
N ALA A 134 2.90 -0.65 8.44
CA ALA A 134 1.68 0.11 8.20
C ALA A 134 1.29 0.07 6.73
N VAL A 135 -0.02 0.09 6.45
CA VAL A 135 -0.56 0.19 5.11
C VAL A 135 -1.87 0.97 5.11
N VAL A 136 -1.94 2.00 4.27
CA VAL A 136 -3.12 2.83 4.07
C VAL A 136 -3.42 2.83 2.57
N GLY A 137 -4.49 2.17 2.15
CA GLY A 137 -4.84 2.05 0.74
C GLY A 137 -5.59 3.26 0.19
N SER A 138 -6.22 4.06 1.06
CA SER A 138 -6.91 5.30 0.68
C SER A 138 -7.02 6.26 1.86
N ALA A 139 -7.29 7.53 1.59
CA ALA A 139 -7.52 8.55 2.61
C ALA A 139 -8.84 8.38 3.39
N GLY A 140 -9.71 7.47 2.98
CA GLY A 140 -10.98 7.21 3.65
C GLY A 140 -11.70 6.02 3.04
N TYR A 141 -11.63 4.87 3.72
CA TYR A 141 -12.16 3.60 3.24
C TYR A 141 -13.66 3.66 2.87
N PHE A 142 -14.47 4.36 3.65
CA PHE A 142 -15.92 4.49 3.40
C PHE A 142 -16.31 5.67 2.51
N ARG A 143 -15.34 6.43 1.98
CA ARG A 143 -15.62 7.57 1.10
C ARG A 143 -15.83 7.10 -0.34
N GLU A 144 -17.08 7.03 -0.76
CA GLU A 144 -17.46 6.62 -2.13
C GLU A 144 -16.92 7.57 -3.19
N SER A 145 -16.89 8.89 -2.92
CA SER A 145 -16.42 9.91 -3.87
C SER A 145 -14.98 9.71 -4.35
N ILE A 146 -14.15 9.00 -3.56
CA ILE A 146 -12.76 8.69 -3.90
C ILE A 146 -12.54 7.19 -4.17
N LEU A 147 -13.62 6.41 -4.28
CA LEU A 147 -13.56 4.95 -4.35
C LEU A 147 -12.72 4.36 -3.21
N GLY A 148 -13.01 4.78 -1.99
CA GLY A 148 -12.17 4.56 -0.81
C GLY A 148 -11.84 3.09 -0.50
N GLN A 149 -12.65 2.14 -0.94
CA GLN A 149 -12.41 0.70 -0.78
C GLN A 149 -11.35 0.14 -1.75
N VAL A 150 -11.01 0.90 -2.80
CA VAL A 150 -9.93 0.51 -3.72
C VAL A 150 -8.58 0.67 -3.00
N ASN A 151 -7.82 -0.42 -2.91
CA ASN A 151 -6.50 -0.41 -2.31
C ASN A 151 -5.48 0.24 -3.26
N GLY A 152 -5.11 1.49 -3.01
CA GLY A 152 -4.15 2.25 -3.80
C GLY A 152 -2.72 1.67 -3.77
N THR A 153 -2.37 0.84 -2.76
CA THR A 153 -1.04 0.20 -2.72
C THR A 153 -0.89 -0.92 -3.75
N LEU A 154 -2.01 -1.47 -4.22
CA LEU A 154 -2.07 -2.52 -5.25
C LEU A 154 -2.37 -1.96 -6.65
N ALA A 155 -2.73 -0.68 -6.75
CA ALA A 155 -3.03 -0.06 -8.02
C ALA A 155 -1.76 0.11 -8.86
N LYS A 156 -1.79 -0.36 -10.11
CA LYS A 156 -0.72 -0.15 -11.08
C LYS A 156 -0.68 1.33 -11.47
N ARG A 157 0.49 1.94 -11.34
CA ARG A 157 0.75 3.35 -11.69
C ARG A 157 2.12 3.47 -12.33
N SER A 158 2.27 4.49 -13.18
CA SER A 158 3.60 4.86 -13.67
C SER A 158 4.49 5.27 -12.49
N PRO A 159 5.65 4.63 -12.31
CA PRO A 159 6.60 4.99 -11.27
C PRO A 159 7.38 6.27 -11.61
N GLY A 160 7.29 6.75 -12.84
CA GLY A 160 8.07 7.89 -13.30
C GLY A 160 9.57 7.69 -13.08
N SER A 161 10.21 8.71 -12.54
CA SER A 161 11.67 8.70 -12.27
C SER A 161 12.11 7.83 -11.09
N THR A 162 11.20 7.21 -10.36
CA THR A 162 11.56 6.39 -9.19
C THR A 162 12.34 5.12 -9.57
N LEU A 163 12.37 4.73 -10.83
CA LEU A 163 13.18 3.61 -11.31
C LEU A 163 14.65 3.99 -11.61
N LYS A 164 14.99 5.28 -11.67
CA LYS A 164 16.36 5.73 -11.99
C LYS A 164 17.43 5.18 -11.03
N PRO A 165 17.24 5.11 -9.70
CA PRO A 165 18.25 4.53 -8.81
C PRO A 165 18.70 3.13 -9.24
N PHE A 166 17.80 2.31 -9.75
CA PHE A 166 18.12 0.95 -10.21
C PHE A 166 18.91 0.97 -11.52
N ILE A 167 18.67 1.93 -12.41
CA ILE A 167 19.47 2.12 -13.63
C ILE A 167 20.91 2.44 -13.28
N TYR A 168 21.11 3.39 -12.35
CA TYR A 168 22.45 3.75 -11.89
C TYR A 168 23.10 2.62 -11.10
N GLY A 169 22.34 1.93 -10.24
CA GLY A 169 22.82 0.76 -9.51
C GLY A 169 23.31 -0.36 -10.44
N LEU A 170 22.54 -0.70 -11.46
CA LEU A 170 22.91 -1.68 -12.48
C LEU A 170 24.17 -1.24 -13.26
N ALA A 171 24.27 0.04 -13.60
CA ALA A 171 25.41 0.57 -14.32
C ALA A 171 26.70 0.58 -13.48
N ILE A 172 26.58 0.81 -12.16
CA ILE A 172 27.70 0.67 -11.21
C ILE A 172 28.09 -0.81 -11.11
N ASP A 173 27.13 -1.69 -10.98
CA ASP A 173 27.34 -3.15 -10.86
C ASP A 173 28.05 -3.75 -12.09
N GLN A 174 27.74 -3.19 -13.27
CA GLN A 174 28.37 -3.59 -14.53
C GLN A 174 29.67 -2.83 -14.83
N GLY A 175 30.16 -1.97 -13.94
CA GLY A 175 31.36 -1.17 -14.14
C GLY A 175 31.24 -0.09 -15.24
N VAL A 176 30.00 0.24 -15.65
CA VAL A 176 29.71 1.23 -16.68
C VAL A 176 29.97 2.66 -16.18
N LEU A 177 29.74 2.91 -14.89
CA LEU A 177 29.95 4.23 -14.30
C LEU A 177 30.35 4.14 -12.81
N HIS A 178 30.90 5.27 -12.34
CA HIS A 178 31.21 5.59 -10.95
C HIS A 178 30.45 6.87 -10.57
N PRO A 179 30.15 7.16 -9.29
CA PRO A 179 29.43 8.38 -8.90
C PRO A 179 29.99 9.69 -9.47
N GLN A 180 31.31 9.77 -9.64
CA GLN A 180 31.98 10.93 -10.21
C GLN A 180 32.17 10.87 -11.73
N THR A 181 31.65 9.83 -12.42
CA THR A 181 31.67 9.77 -13.88
C THR A 181 30.92 10.95 -14.46
N MET A 182 31.58 11.71 -15.33
CA MET A 182 30.97 12.86 -15.98
C MET A 182 30.01 12.41 -17.08
N LEU A 183 28.77 12.79 -16.92
CA LEU A 183 27.69 12.58 -17.88
C LEU A 183 27.37 13.89 -18.59
N LYS A 184 26.86 13.79 -19.80
CA LYS A 184 26.48 14.96 -20.60
C LYS A 184 24.96 15.12 -20.57
N ASP A 185 24.49 16.19 -19.95
CA ASP A 185 23.10 16.61 -19.99
C ASP A 185 22.91 17.69 -21.07
N SER A 186 22.72 17.25 -22.30
CA SER A 186 22.50 18.10 -23.48
C SER A 186 21.49 17.43 -24.38
N GLN A 187 21.01 18.16 -25.38
CA GLN A 187 20.14 17.57 -26.37
C GLN A 187 20.77 16.31 -26.98
N LEU A 188 20.03 15.22 -26.93
CA LEU A 188 20.43 13.90 -27.40
C LEU A 188 19.28 13.30 -28.20
N SER A 189 19.57 12.62 -29.29
CA SER A 189 18.58 11.96 -30.13
C SER A 189 18.82 10.45 -30.16
N PHE A 190 17.77 9.68 -29.98
CA PHE A 190 17.74 8.24 -30.17
C PHE A 190 16.82 7.92 -31.36
N GLY A 191 17.37 7.98 -32.56
CA GLY A 191 16.58 7.93 -33.80
C GLY A 191 15.61 9.12 -33.91
N ALA A 192 14.33 8.86 -34.02
CA ALA A 192 13.28 9.89 -34.06
C ALA A 192 12.90 10.46 -32.67
N TYR A 193 13.40 9.88 -31.57
CA TYR A 193 13.08 10.28 -30.21
C TYR A 193 14.18 11.22 -29.67
N SER A 194 13.79 12.43 -29.30
CA SER A 194 14.64 13.43 -28.65
C SER A 194 14.09 13.75 -27.27
N PRO A 195 14.61 13.10 -26.21
CA PRO A 195 14.13 13.31 -24.86
C PRO A 195 14.54 14.67 -24.31
N GLU A 196 13.66 15.24 -23.49
CA GLU A 196 13.92 16.46 -22.74
C GLU A 196 13.90 16.17 -21.23
N ASN A 197 14.55 17.05 -20.47
CA ASN A 197 14.40 17.06 -19.03
C ASN A 197 13.06 17.67 -18.64
N PHE A 198 12.57 17.37 -17.43
CA PHE A 198 11.27 17.84 -16.96
C PHE A 198 11.14 19.38 -16.98
N ASP A 199 12.23 20.10 -16.74
CA ASP A 199 12.30 21.56 -16.73
C ASP A 199 12.58 22.17 -18.13
N GLY A 200 12.67 21.34 -19.18
CA GLY A 200 13.02 21.77 -20.54
C GLY A 200 14.43 22.31 -20.71
N LYS A 201 15.28 22.19 -19.67
CA LYS A 201 16.64 22.75 -19.67
C LYS A 201 17.71 21.65 -19.64
N PHE A 202 18.90 21.99 -20.03
CA PHE A 202 20.09 21.13 -19.98
C PHE A 202 21.14 21.76 -19.07
N ALA A 203 21.75 20.94 -18.21
CA ALA A 203 22.74 21.37 -17.24
C ALA A 203 24.19 21.32 -17.77
N GLY A 204 24.40 20.71 -18.95
CA GLY A 204 25.73 20.46 -19.48
C GLY A 204 26.44 19.28 -18.82
N PRO A 205 27.77 19.30 -18.68
CA PRO A 205 28.49 18.24 -17.97
C PRO A 205 28.17 18.27 -16.48
N LEU A 206 27.82 17.09 -15.90
CA LEU A 206 27.58 16.91 -14.48
C LEU A 206 27.96 15.48 -14.06
N SER A 207 28.22 15.26 -12.77
CA SER A 207 28.54 13.93 -12.26
C SER A 207 27.33 12.99 -12.33
N ALA A 208 27.56 11.69 -12.36
CA ALA A 208 26.51 10.68 -12.31
C ALA A 208 25.66 10.83 -11.04
N GLN A 209 26.28 11.12 -9.90
CA GLN A 209 25.60 11.42 -8.64
C GLN A 209 24.66 12.63 -8.79
N GLU A 210 25.14 13.73 -9.32
CA GLU A 210 24.34 14.94 -9.54
C GLU A 210 23.18 14.68 -10.53
N ALA A 211 23.42 13.89 -11.59
CA ALA A 211 22.42 13.50 -12.55
C ALA A 211 21.30 12.67 -11.91
N LEU A 212 21.65 11.75 -11.01
CA LEU A 212 20.68 10.94 -10.27
C LEU A 212 19.88 11.79 -9.29
N VAL A 213 20.55 12.57 -8.43
CA VAL A 213 19.93 13.44 -7.41
C VAL A 213 18.98 14.45 -8.04
N ARG A 214 19.38 15.09 -9.13
CA ARG A 214 18.54 16.02 -9.90
C ARG A 214 17.54 15.34 -10.81
N SER A 215 17.53 14.01 -10.83
CA SER A 215 16.60 13.20 -11.64
C SER A 215 16.61 13.57 -13.13
N ARG A 216 17.80 13.85 -13.71
CA ARG A 216 17.93 14.24 -15.14
C ARG A 216 17.53 13.08 -16.03
N ASN A 217 16.73 13.38 -17.07
CA ASN A 217 16.20 12.37 -17.98
C ASN A 217 17.26 11.92 -18.99
N VAL A 218 17.92 12.88 -19.63
CA VAL A 218 18.87 12.59 -20.72
C VAL A 218 20.06 11.76 -20.23
N PRO A 219 20.73 12.09 -19.10
CA PRO A 219 21.75 11.22 -18.53
C PRO A 219 21.25 9.81 -18.18
N ALA A 220 20.04 9.69 -17.59
CA ALA A 220 19.49 8.39 -17.23
C ALA A 220 19.22 7.50 -18.44
N LEU A 221 18.71 8.07 -19.54
CA LEU A 221 18.51 7.36 -20.80
C LEU A 221 19.84 6.93 -21.41
N TRP A 222 20.86 7.78 -21.36
CA TRP A 222 22.21 7.43 -21.84
C TRP A 222 22.78 6.27 -21.00
N VAL A 223 22.70 6.33 -19.67
CA VAL A 223 23.15 5.24 -18.78
C VAL A 223 22.42 3.95 -19.09
N ALA A 224 21.09 3.99 -19.19
CA ALA A 224 20.29 2.83 -19.51
C ALA A 224 20.64 2.21 -20.86
N SER A 225 20.99 3.01 -21.86
CA SER A 225 21.42 2.54 -23.19
C SER A 225 22.79 1.83 -23.18
N LYS A 226 23.56 1.97 -22.10
CA LYS A 226 24.85 1.30 -21.92
C LYS A 226 24.77 0.02 -21.11
N LEU A 227 23.63 -0.25 -20.47
CA LEU A 227 23.42 -1.50 -19.76
C LEU A 227 23.43 -2.69 -20.75
N SER A 228 24.09 -3.75 -20.34
CA SER A 228 24.12 -5.00 -21.09
C SER A 228 23.16 -6.02 -20.49
N ASN A 229 23.64 -6.93 -19.69
CA ASN A 229 22.83 -7.99 -19.03
C ASN A 229 23.18 -8.05 -17.55
N PRO A 230 22.22 -7.75 -16.63
CA PRO A 230 20.80 -7.46 -16.93
C PRO A 230 20.54 -6.01 -17.40
N THR A 231 19.56 -5.83 -18.31
CA THR A 231 18.97 -4.53 -18.61
C THR A 231 18.03 -4.08 -17.47
N LEU A 232 17.51 -2.86 -17.50
CA LEU A 232 16.45 -2.44 -16.57
C LEU A 232 15.20 -3.34 -16.70
N TYR A 233 14.87 -3.76 -17.91
CA TYR A 233 13.74 -4.67 -18.14
C TYR A 233 13.97 -6.03 -17.47
N ASP A 234 15.14 -6.61 -17.65
CA ASP A 234 15.51 -7.90 -17.02
C ASP A 234 15.48 -7.79 -15.50
N PHE A 235 16.00 -6.69 -14.96
CA PHE A 235 15.94 -6.43 -13.52
C PHE A 235 14.49 -6.40 -13.00
N LEU A 236 13.60 -5.64 -13.64
CA LEU A 236 12.19 -5.57 -13.22
C LEU A 236 11.47 -6.92 -13.35
N LYS A 237 11.74 -7.66 -14.43
CA LYS A 237 11.19 -8.99 -14.67
C LYS A 237 11.66 -10.00 -13.62
N THR A 238 12.96 -10.05 -13.35
CA THR A 238 13.56 -10.93 -12.33
C THR A 238 13.08 -10.56 -10.94
N SER A 239 12.83 -9.27 -10.69
CA SER A 239 12.28 -8.78 -9.43
C SER A 239 10.77 -9.06 -9.27
N GLY A 240 10.12 -9.70 -10.25
CA GLY A 240 8.73 -10.12 -10.12
C GLY A 240 7.70 -9.00 -10.35
N VAL A 241 8.09 -7.89 -11.00
CA VAL A 241 7.12 -6.86 -11.40
C VAL A 241 6.09 -7.49 -12.32
N SER A 242 4.83 -7.44 -11.89
CA SER A 242 3.73 -8.16 -12.54
C SER A 242 3.23 -7.42 -13.79
N ARG A 243 2.64 -8.17 -14.73
CA ARG A 243 1.98 -7.65 -15.94
C ARG A 243 2.92 -6.82 -16.84
N LEU A 244 4.22 -7.08 -16.82
CA LEU A 244 5.14 -6.48 -17.79
C LEU A 244 4.81 -6.99 -19.20
N LYS A 245 4.73 -6.04 -20.15
CA LYS A 245 4.69 -6.32 -21.58
C LYS A 245 6.10 -6.65 -22.08
N SER A 246 6.27 -6.89 -23.38
CA SER A 246 7.60 -7.12 -23.95
C SER A 246 8.51 -5.90 -23.78
N GLU A 247 9.81 -6.13 -23.71
CA GLU A 247 10.81 -5.03 -23.64
C GLU A 247 10.67 -4.07 -24.81
N SER A 248 10.44 -4.61 -26.02
CA SER A 248 10.24 -3.82 -27.25
C SER A 248 9.01 -2.92 -27.20
N HIS A 249 8.00 -3.25 -26.38
CA HIS A 249 6.82 -2.40 -26.19
C HIS A 249 7.18 -1.10 -25.44
N TYR A 250 8.09 -1.19 -24.47
CA TYR A 250 8.45 -0.05 -23.65
C TYR A 250 9.58 0.79 -24.28
N GLY A 251 10.57 0.11 -24.87
CA GLY A 251 11.78 0.78 -25.37
C GLY A 251 12.38 1.71 -24.30
N LEU A 252 12.80 2.89 -24.71
CA LEU A 252 13.38 3.90 -23.81
C LEU A 252 12.37 4.53 -22.83
N ALA A 253 11.06 4.42 -23.11
CA ALA A 253 10.03 4.92 -22.17
C ALA A 253 10.08 4.21 -20.82
N LEU A 254 10.62 2.98 -20.75
CA LEU A 254 10.82 2.25 -19.51
C LEU A 254 11.62 3.04 -18.47
N VAL A 255 12.66 3.74 -18.94
CA VAL A 255 13.56 4.56 -18.10
C VAL A 255 12.83 5.71 -17.41
N LEU A 256 11.77 6.21 -18.02
CA LEU A 256 10.96 7.33 -17.55
C LEU A 256 9.62 6.89 -16.94
N GLY A 257 9.49 5.60 -16.62
CA GLY A 257 8.31 5.05 -15.96
C GLY A 257 7.22 4.55 -16.89
N GLY A 258 7.57 4.12 -18.12
CA GLY A 258 6.63 3.56 -19.08
C GLY A 258 5.99 2.23 -18.65
N ALA A 259 6.61 1.49 -17.74
CA ALA A 259 6.00 0.31 -17.13
C ALA A 259 5.30 0.68 -15.82
N GLU A 260 4.06 0.26 -15.67
CA GLU A 260 3.32 0.48 -14.43
C GLU A 260 3.76 -0.52 -13.35
N VAL A 261 3.92 -0.03 -12.12
CA VAL A 261 4.23 -0.83 -10.93
C VAL A 261 3.20 -0.55 -9.82
N THR A 262 3.05 -1.48 -8.89
CA THR A 262 2.32 -1.23 -7.65
C THR A 262 3.24 -0.60 -6.60
N MET A 263 2.66 0.01 -5.57
CA MET A 263 3.45 0.50 -4.42
C MET A 263 4.17 -0.65 -3.70
N GLU A 264 3.55 -1.82 -3.60
CA GLU A 264 4.16 -3.02 -3.02
C GLU A 264 5.41 -3.47 -3.80
N GLU A 265 5.29 -3.57 -5.12
CA GLU A 265 6.41 -3.91 -5.99
C GLU A 265 7.53 -2.86 -5.86
N LEU A 266 7.18 -1.58 -5.86
CA LEU A 266 8.15 -0.51 -5.70
C LEU A 266 8.84 -0.54 -4.32
N ALA A 267 8.10 -0.82 -3.25
CA ALA A 267 8.65 -0.96 -1.91
C ALA A 267 9.64 -2.15 -1.81
N MET A 268 9.32 -3.28 -2.46
CA MET A 268 10.25 -4.41 -2.55
C MET A 268 11.53 -4.04 -3.31
N LEU A 269 11.40 -3.34 -4.44
CA LEU A 269 12.55 -2.89 -5.23
C LEU A 269 13.45 -1.97 -4.40
N TYR A 270 12.86 -0.97 -3.73
CA TYR A 270 13.64 -0.05 -2.90
C TYR A 270 14.31 -0.74 -1.71
N ALA A 271 13.68 -1.76 -1.13
CA ALA A 271 14.26 -2.54 -0.05
C ALA A 271 15.50 -3.38 -0.47
N VAL A 272 15.70 -3.60 -1.77
CA VAL A 272 16.92 -4.22 -2.32
C VAL A 272 18.16 -3.42 -1.94
N LEU A 273 18.08 -2.09 -1.99
CA LEU A 273 19.25 -1.22 -1.73
C LEU A 273 19.77 -1.37 -0.29
N PRO A 274 18.99 -1.09 0.78
CA PRO A 274 19.45 -1.33 2.15
C PRO A 274 19.58 -2.82 2.49
N GLY A 275 18.97 -3.71 1.70
CA GLY A 275 19.10 -5.16 1.82
C GLY A 275 20.39 -5.72 1.20
N GLY A 276 21.35 -4.89 0.79
CA GLY A 276 22.61 -5.31 0.19
C GLY A 276 22.43 -6.07 -1.12
N GLY A 277 21.46 -5.65 -1.94
CA GLY A 277 21.19 -6.23 -3.25
C GLY A 277 20.29 -7.47 -3.25
N LEU A 278 19.69 -7.81 -2.11
CA LEU A 278 18.81 -8.97 -1.96
C LEU A 278 17.34 -8.55 -2.08
N LEU A 279 16.65 -9.11 -3.06
CA LEU A 279 15.21 -9.01 -3.22
C LEU A 279 14.52 -10.04 -2.31
N ARG A 280 13.62 -9.59 -1.45
CA ARG A 280 12.86 -10.42 -0.52
C ARG A 280 11.38 -10.05 -0.59
N PRO A 281 10.45 -11.02 -0.46
CA PRO A 281 9.02 -10.73 -0.45
C PRO A 281 8.60 -9.95 0.80
N LEU A 282 7.55 -9.14 0.67
CA LEU A 282 6.90 -8.48 1.79
C LEU A 282 6.23 -9.52 2.70
N ARG A 283 6.21 -9.23 3.99
CA ARG A 283 5.56 -10.04 5.01
C ARG A 283 4.43 -9.25 5.64
N TYR A 284 3.24 -9.81 5.58
CA TYR A 284 2.02 -9.24 6.15
C TYR A 284 1.55 -9.96 7.39
N GLN A 285 1.88 -11.27 7.51
CA GLN A 285 1.53 -12.13 8.62
C GLN A 285 2.80 -12.50 9.38
N LYS A 286 2.68 -12.71 10.70
CA LYS A 286 3.82 -13.19 11.50
C LYS A 286 4.31 -14.56 11.06
N THR A 287 3.40 -15.37 10.48
CA THR A 287 3.68 -16.71 9.95
C THR A 287 4.36 -16.70 8.58
N ASP A 288 4.40 -15.54 7.89
CA ASP A 288 5.07 -15.46 6.60
C ASP A 288 6.57 -15.75 6.75
N PRO A 289 7.16 -16.55 5.87
CA PRO A 289 8.56 -16.97 6.01
C PRO A 289 9.53 -15.80 5.85
N GLN A 290 10.59 -15.79 6.64
CA GLN A 290 11.75 -14.95 6.38
C GLN A 290 12.65 -15.67 5.39
N THR A 291 12.77 -15.14 4.17
CA THR A 291 13.60 -15.71 3.12
C THR A 291 14.97 -15.07 3.08
N ALA A 292 15.97 -15.82 2.64
CA ALA A 292 17.32 -15.28 2.38
C ALA A 292 17.30 -14.24 1.25
N GLY A 293 16.31 -14.33 0.36
CA GLY A 293 16.19 -13.47 -0.81
C GLY A 293 16.99 -13.95 -2.02
N VAL A 294 16.74 -13.27 -3.13
CA VAL A 294 17.46 -13.50 -4.40
C VAL A 294 18.32 -12.28 -4.68
N ARG A 295 19.59 -12.49 -5.02
CA ARG A 295 20.47 -11.39 -5.39
C ARG A 295 20.12 -10.86 -6.77
N VAL A 296 19.78 -9.56 -6.83
CA VAL A 296 19.43 -8.85 -8.06
C VAL A 296 20.35 -7.66 -8.33
N LEU A 297 21.19 -7.31 -7.33
CA LEU A 297 22.22 -6.30 -7.42
C LEU A 297 23.38 -6.73 -6.49
N SER A 298 24.63 -6.29 -6.75
CA SER A 298 25.69 -6.49 -5.77
C SER A 298 25.47 -5.67 -4.50
N ALA A 299 26.10 -6.07 -3.41
CA ALA A 299 26.05 -5.31 -2.16
C ALA A 299 26.75 -3.96 -2.32
N GLU A 300 27.83 -3.94 -3.07
CA GLU A 300 28.64 -2.76 -3.37
C GLU A 300 27.87 -1.74 -4.20
N ALA A 301 27.23 -2.17 -5.29
CA ALA A 301 26.43 -1.28 -6.13
C ALA A 301 25.19 -0.75 -5.35
N SER A 302 24.58 -1.58 -4.51
CA SER A 302 23.47 -1.15 -3.64
C SER A 302 23.92 -0.07 -2.65
N PHE A 303 25.06 -0.28 -2.00
CA PHE A 303 25.64 0.68 -1.05
C PHE A 303 25.99 2.01 -1.75
N VAL A 304 26.72 1.94 -2.87
CA VAL A 304 27.11 3.15 -3.62
C VAL A 304 25.87 3.91 -4.10
N THR A 305 24.83 3.20 -4.57
CA THR A 305 23.57 3.84 -4.99
C THR A 305 22.89 4.56 -3.82
N LEU A 306 22.87 3.97 -2.61
CA LEU A 306 22.34 4.62 -1.41
C LEU A 306 23.14 5.88 -1.04
N GLU A 307 24.47 5.80 -1.09
CA GLU A 307 25.33 6.96 -0.80
C GLU A 307 25.08 8.10 -1.79
N MET A 308 24.87 7.78 -3.09
CA MET A 308 24.49 8.81 -4.08
C MET A 308 23.15 9.45 -3.74
N LEU A 309 22.14 8.65 -3.33
CA LEU A 309 20.82 9.16 -2.99
C LEU A 309 20.76 9.96 -1.68
N LYS A 310 21.73 9.78 -0.80
CA LYS A 310 21.83 10.52 0.47
C LYS A 310 22.01 12.03 0.28
N GLU A 311 22.57 12.43 -0.84
CA GLU A 311 22.74 13.84 -1.21
C GLU A 311 21.43 14.46 -1.77
N ASN A 312 20.34 13.71 -1.83
CA ASN A 312 19.06 14.26 -2.26
C ASN A 312 18.51 15.18 -1.15
N PRO A 313 18.20 16.47 -1.45
CA PRO A 313 17.79 17.46 -0.46
C PRO A 313 16.43 17.17 0.20
#